data_67c31fe0e9512a9c1f43dad688359697
#
_entry.id   67c31fe0e9512a9c1f43dad688359697
#
_cell.length_a   1.000
_cell.length_b   1.000
_cell.length_c   1.000
_cell.angle_alpha   90.00
_cell.angle_beta   90.00
_cell.angle_gamma   90.00
#
_symmetry.space_group_name_H-M   'P 1'
#
loop_
_entity.id
_entity.type
_entity.pdbx_description
1 polymer ?
#
loop_
_entity_poly.entity_id
_entity_poly.type
_entity_poly.pdbx_seq_one_letter_code
_entity_poly.pdbx_strand_id
1 'polypeptide(L)'
;MNGKTKLKTICARKGILLVLLTLASLIITIKQVNATPDGPAHLFVDPASIVDPTIHPPAYFNVTIKIANVTNLYGYEFKLGYNTTILNCLGAIIIPFDNETSFSMKVQVRDNLGFIWVNVTYRPPAQPLNTTDPVTLAMIFFQVTDSGESILDLHDTKLTDPSGTEIPHTVSDGYIKIFRHDVAIIDVVASTNVTYAGRLVYINVTAENQGNTAETFNVSAYYDAQLIGSVVVSDLAPGANITLGFVWDTSGVAPCQWYNITGKASIIPYETDVADNVFVDGSVKIKMLGDINGDGVINIYDLRIVAKAYGTKIGDPRWNEDADLYKDGRINIYDLVCIGRNYGKKC
;
A
#
# COMPACT_ATOMS: atom_id res chain seq x y z
N MET A 1 -7.15 12.97 -49.99
CA MET A 1 -7.11 14.29 -49.32
C MET A 1 -7.00 14.03 -47.83
N ASN A 2 -5.83 14.32 -47.26
CA ASN A 2 -5.53 14.00 -45.86
C ASN A 2 -6.08 15.11 -44.97
N GLY A 3 -7.22 14.87 -44.32
CA GLY A 3 -7.77 15.74 -43.30
C GLY A 3 -7.00 15.55 -41.99
N LYS A 4 -6.07 16.42 -41.67
CA LYS A 4 -5.43 16.49 -40.36
C LYS A 4 -6.41 17.18 -39.40
N THR A 5 -7.08 16.41 -38.56
CA THR A 5 -7.86 16.94 -37.41
C THR A 5 -6.91 17.63 -36.47
N LYS A 6 -7.03 18.95 -36.30
CA LYS A 6 -6.25 19.71 -35.32
C LYS A 6 -6.89 19.54 -33.93
N LEU A 7 -6.29 18.70 -33.08
CA LEU A 7 -6.61 18.72 -31.67
C LEU A 7 -6.17 20.07 -31.07
N LYS A 8 -7.11 20.80 -30.47
CA LYS A 8 -6.79 21.95 -29.64
C LYS A 8 -6.59 21.48 -28.22
N THR A 9 -5.34 21.33 -27.84
CA THR A 9 -4.93 21.02 -26.46
C THR A 9 -4.74 22.34 -25.70
N ILE A 10 -5.41 22.48 -24.57
CA ILE A 10 -5.10 23.54 -23.61
C ILE A 10 -4.61 22.86 -22.36
N CYS A 11 -3.30 22.93 -22.14
CA CYS A 11 -2.66 22.47 -20.92
C CYS A 11 -2.53 23.64 -19.95
N ALA A 12 -3.06 23.52 -18.75
CA ALA A 12 -3.01 24.57 -17.73
C ALA A 12 -1.63 24.73 -17.07
N ARG A 13 -0.69 23.80 -17.29
CA ARG A 13 0.69 23.87 -16.71
C ARG A 13 1.76 23.52 -17.74
N LYS A 14 2.78 24.36 -17.83
CA LYS A 14 3.99 24.16 -18.66
C LYS A 14 4.77 22.93 -18.12
N GLY A 15 4.85 21.85 -18.88
CA GLY A 15 5.65 20.68 -18.55
C GLY A 15 4.98 19.33 -18.86
N ILE A 16 3.67 19.28 -19.04
CA ILE A 16 2.88 18.05 -19.19
C ILE A 16 2.66 17.67 -20.67
N LEU A 17 3.01 18.57 -21.59
CA LEU A 17 2.73 18.41 -23.05
C LEU A 17 3.36 17.15 -23.66
N LEU A 18 4.46 16.65 -23.11
CA LEU A 18 5.20 15.51 -23.70
C LEU A 18 4.55 14.13 -23.36
N VAL A 19 3.91 13.99 -22.19
CA VAL A 19 3.29 12.73 -21.77
C VAL A 19 1.92 12.51 -22.41
N LEU A 20 1.19 13.60 -22.70
CA LEU A 20 -0.13 13.54 -23.33
C LEU A 20 -0.11 13.16 -24.82
N LEU A 21 1.01 13.39 -25.53
CA LEU A 21 1.13 13.12 -26.97
C LEU A 21 1.27 11.64 -27.32
N THR A 22 1.68 10.78 -26.38
CA THR A 22 1.87 9.34 -26.64
C THR A 22 0.59 8.50 -26.47
N LEU A 23 -0.44 9.01 -25.81
CA LEU A 23 -1.71 8.32 -25.57
C LEU A 23 -2.82 8.63 -26.59
N ALA A 24 -2.61 9.58 -27.51
CA ALA A 24 -3.66 10.09 -28.40
C ALA A 24 -3.78 9.35 -29.75
N SER A 25 -3.26 8.13 -29.93
CA SER A 25 -3.18 7.49 -31.26
C SER A 25 -4.36 6.59 -31.67
N LEU A 26 -5.51 6.63 -30.98
CA LEU A 26 -6.69 5.87 -31.42
C LEU A 26 -7.86 6.80 -31.77
N ILE A 27 -7.91 7.28 -33.01
CA ILE A 27 -9.06 8.01 -33.56
C ILE A 27 -9.98 6.99 -34.24
N ILE A 28 -11.13 6.72 -33.63
CA ILE A 28 -12.22 5.94 -34.25
C ILE A 28 -13.13 6.92 -35.01
N THR A 29 -13.29 6.69 -36.32
CA THR A 29 -14.24 7.43 -37.15
C THR A 29 -15.64 6.89 -36.87
N ILE A 30 -16.51 7.68 -36.24
CA ILE A 30 -17.90 7.30 -35.97
C ILE A 30 -18.78 7.82 -37.11
N LYS A 31 -19.59 6.93 -37.69
CA LYS A 31 -20.63 7.23 -38.66
C LYS A 31 -21.88 7.63 -37.89
N GLN A 32 -22.41 8.84 -38.14
CA GLN A 32 -23.67 9.26 -37.51
C GLN A 32 -24.83 8.38 -38.02
N VAL A 33 -25.57 7.81 -37.08
CA VAL A 33 -26.84 7.13 -37.31
C VAL A 33 -27.94 8.00 -36.71
N ASN A 34 -28.90 8.45 -37.49
CA ASN A 34 -30.07 9.19 -37.04
C ASN A 34 -31.05 8.20 -36.39
N ALA A 35 -30.87 7.91 -35.12
CA ALA A 35 -31.82 7.16 -34.29
C ALA A 35 -32.54 8.13 -33.37
N THR A 36 -33.84 7.92 -33.15
CA THR A 36 -34.60 8.63 -32.10
C THR A 36 -34.31 7.94 -30.79
N PRO A 37 -33.87 8.65 -29.74
CA PRO A 37 -33.57 8.03 -28.44
C PRO A 37 -34.85 7.51 -27.78
N ASP A 38 -34.79 6.29 -27.22
CA ASP A 38 -35.87 5.67 -26.46
C ASP A 38 -35.91 6.08 -24.96
N GLY A 39 -35.05 7.03 -24.55
CA GLY A 39 -34.95 7.52 -23.16
C GLY A 39 -34.45 8.95 -23.07
N PRO A 40 -34.38 9.53 -21.85
CA PRO A 40 -33.79 10.85 -21.65
C PRO A 40 -32.29 10.83 -21.99
N ALA A 41 -31.78 11.98 -22.41
CA ALA A 41 -30.35 12.16 -22.58
C ALA A 41 -29.62 11.80 -21.29
N HIS A 42 -28.47 11.13 -21.39
CA HIS A 42 -27.73 10.65 -20.24
C HIS A 42 -26.27 11.05 -20.33
N LEU A 43 -25.79 11.89 -19.41
CA LEU A 43 -24.42 12.33 -19.27
C LEU A 43 -23.74 11.55 -18.17
N PHE A 44 -22.57 10.95 -18.40
CA PHE A 44 -21.98 10.06 -17.43
C PHE A 44 -20.44 9.99 -17.51
N VAL A 45 -19.85 9.58 -16.39
CA VAL A 45 -18.42 9.25 -16.28
C VAL A 45 -18.18 7.82 -16.75
N ASP A 46 -17.19 7.61 -17.59
CA ASP A 46 -16.77 6.28 -18.06
C ASP A 46 -15.25 6.10 -17.94
N PRO A 47 -14.77 5.03 -17.27
CA PRO A 47 -15.56 3.98 -16.61
C PRO A 47 -16.29 4.49 -15.36
N ALA A 48 -17.44 3.90 -15.04
CA ALA A 48 -18.24 4.26 -13.88
C ALA A 48 -17.51 3.92 -12.55
N SER A 49 -16.58 2.99 -12.58
CA SER A 49 -15.77 2.63 -11.40
C SER A 49 -14.37 2.20 -11.81
N ILE A 50 -13.36 2.69 -11.09
CA ILE A 50 -11.96 2.30 -11.19
C ILE A 50 -11.53 1.72 -9.85
N VAL A 51 -11.37 0.40 -9.79
CA VAL A 51 -10.90 -0.35 -8.61
C VAL A 51 -9.80 -1.28 -9.09
N ASP A 52 -8.59 -0.75 -9.21
CA ASP A 52 -7.43 -1.47 -9.74
C ASP A 52 -6.26 -1.34 -8.76
N PRO A 53 -5.80 -2.46 -8.14
CA PRO A 53 -4.70 -2.43 -7.17
C PRO A 53 -3.37 -1.98 -7.76
N THR A 54 -3.23 -1.94 -9.08
CA THR A 54 -2.02 -1.43 -9.74
C THR A 54 -1.95 0.09 -9.80
N ILE A 55 -3.06 0.79 -9.52
CA ILE A 55 -3.10 2.25 -9.50
C ILE A 55 -2.72 2.75 -8.10
N HIS A 56 -1.50 3.27 -7.97
CA HIS A 56 -0.91 3.80 -6.73
C HIS A 56 -0.13 5.10 -7.03
N PRO A 57 0.15 5.96 -6.05
CA PRO A 57 0.98 7.15 -6.28
C PRO A 57 2.38 6.79 -6.83
N PRO A 58 2.89 7.51 -7.84
CA PRO A 58 2.34 8.68 -8.55
C PRO A 58 1.67 8.33 -9.91
N ALA A 59 0.84 7.30 -9.98
CA ALA A 59 0.21 6.85 -11.22
C ALA A 59 -0.61 7.96 -11.90
N TYR A 60 -0.84 7.78 -13.21
CA TYR A 60 -1.68 8.64 -14.03
C TYR A 60 -2.81 7.83 -14.63
N PHE A 61 -4.01 8.40 -14.67
CA PHE A 61 -5.16 7.80 -15.33
C PHE A 61 -6.03 8.87 -15.99
N ASN A 62 -7.01 8.44 -16.75
CA ASN A 62 -8.03 9.32 -17.31
C ASN A 62 -9.41 8.70 -17.20
N VAL A 63 -10.41 9.57 -17.17
CA VAL A 63 -11.82 9.23 -17.36
C VAL A 63 -12.39 9.99 -18.52
N THR A 64 -13.44 9.46 -19.13
CA THR A 64 -14.16 10.14 -20.21
C THR A 64 -15.53 10.57 -19.72
N ILE A 65 -15.96 11.77 -20.14
CA ILE A 65 -17.34 12.21 -20.00
C ILE A 65 -18.05 11.88 -21.30
N LYS A 66 -19.08 11.06 -21.20
CA LYS A 66 -19.86 10.57 -22.32
C LYS A 66 -21.31 11.02 -22.26
N ILE A 67 -21.92 11.14 -23.44
CA ILE A 67 -23.34 11.41 -23.62
C ILE A 67 -23.96 10.28 -24.43
N ALA A 68 -25.17 9.86 -24.07
CA ALA A 68 -25.99 8.93 -24.83
C ALA A 68 -27.44 9.42 -24.90
N ASN A 69 -28.24 8.87 -25.82
CA ASN A 69 -29.66 9.18 -25.99
C ASN A 69 -29.95 10.67 -26.13
N VAL A 70 -29.14 11.41 -26.88
CA VAL A 70 -29.32 12.86 -27.06
C VAL A 70 -29.75 13.22 -28.46
N THR A 71 -30.61 14.22 -28.56
CA THR A 71 -31.06 14.84 -29.82
C THR A 71 -30.77 16.33 -29.78
N ASN A 72 -30.23 16.86 -30.90
CA ASN A 72 -29.93 18.27 -31.11
C ASN A 72 -28.90 18.86 -30.10
N LEU A 73 -27.94 18.09 -29.59
CA LEU A 73 -26.93 18.65 -28.73
C LEU A 73 -26.01 19.59 -29.50
N TYR A 74 -25.89 20.83 -29.03
CA TYR A 74 -25.06 21.87 -29.64
C TYR A 74 -24.15 22.61 -28.63
N GLY A 75 -24.41 22.43 -27.36
CA GLY A 75 -23.54 22.92 -26.30
C GLY A 75 -23.67 22.07 -25.03
N TYR A 76 -22.61 22.01 -24.26
CA TYR A 76 -22.61 21.34 -22.97
C TYR A 76 -21.72 22.03 -21.96
N GLU A 77 -22.13 21.94 -20.71
CA GLU A 77 -21.41 22.42 -19.55
C GLU A 77 -21.50 21.38 -18.44
N PHE A 78 -20.40 21.18 -17.72
CA PHE A 78 -20.36 20.35 -16.53
C PHE A 78 -19.21 20.73 -15.60
N LYS A 79 -19.36 20.38 -14.33
CA LYS A 79 -18.26 20.27 -13.39
C LYS A 79 -18.05 18.80 -13.04
N LEU A 80 -16.80 18.38 -12.93
CA LEU A 80 -16.41 17.09 -12.37
C LEU A 80 -15.66 17.33 -11.07
N GLY A 81 -16.32 17.02 -9.96
CA GLY A 81 -15.75 17.06 -8.61
C GLY A 81 -14.86 15.86 -8.33
N TYR A 82 -13.85 16.05 -7.48
CA TYR A 82 -12.94 15.00 -7.06
C TYR A 82 -12.28 15.33 -5.73
N ASN A 83 -11.77 14.31 -5.03
CA ASN A 83 -11.02 14.47 -3.79
C ASN A 83 -9.59 14.93 -4.07
N THR A 84 -9.27 16.18 -3.75
CA THR A 84 -7.96 16.80 -4.01
C THR A 84 -6.86 16.32 -3.08
N THR A 85 -7.17 15.57 -2.03
CA THR A 85 -6.15 14.96 -1.16
C THR A 85 -5.46 13.78 -1.86
N ILE A 86 -6.18 13.09 -2.76
CA ILE A 86 -5.69 11.88 -3.43
C ILE A 86 -5.52 12.06 -4.95
N LEU A 87 -6.15 13.08 -5.55
CA LEU A 87 -6.12 13.33 -6.99
C LEU A 87 -5.71 14.78 -7.29
N ASN A 88 -4.85 14.94 -8.29
CA ASN A 88 -4.51 16.22 -8.89
C ASN A 88 -5.00 16.21 -10.35
N CYS A 89 -5.93 17.09 -10.71
CA CYS A 89 -6.43 17.20 -12.06
C CYS A 89 -5.44 17.91 -12.97
N LEU A 90 -5.04 17.26 -14.06
CA LEU A 90 -4.07 17.80 -15.00
C LEU A 90 -4.72 18.63 -16.13
N GLY A 91 -6.03 18.45 -16.33
CA GLY A 91 -6.81 19.13 -17.37
C GLY A 91 -7.70 18.18 -18.16
N ALA A 92 -8.24 18.69 -19.25
CA ALA A 92 -9.11 17.93 -20.15
C ALA A 92 -8.73 18.14 -21.62
N ILE A 93 -9.01 17.11 -22.42
CA ILE A 93 -9.05 17.18 -23.87
C ILE A 93 -10.52 17.10 -24.31
N ILE A 94 -10.98 18.11 -25.04
CA ILE A 94 -12.32 18.11 -25.63
C ILE A 94 -12.30 17.28 -26.90
N ILE A 95 -13.23 16.35 -27.03
CA ILE A 95 -13.41 15.50 -28.20
C ILE A 95 -14.59 16.06 -29.01
N PRO A 96 -14.32 16.71 -30.14
CA PRO A 96 -15.39 17.24 -30.99
C PRO A 96 -16.23 16.10 -31.58
N PHE A 97 -17.55 16.24 -31.52
CA PHE A 97 -18.47 15.30 -32.15
C PHE A 97 -18.77 15.64 -33.62
N ASP A 98 -18.28 16.78 -34.10
CA ASP A 98 -18.34 17.19 -35.50
C ASP A 98 -16.91 17.41 -36.01
N ASN A 99 -16.67 17.10 -37.28
CA ASN A 99 -15.41 17.39 -37.97
C ASN A 99 -15.15 18.90 -38.18
N GLU A 100 -16.19 19.72 -38.07
CA GLU A 100 -16.08 21.16 -38.07
C GLU A 100 -15.56 21.67 -36.72
N THR A 101 -14.44 22.35 -36.75
CA THR A 101 -13.77 22.87 -35.53
C THR A 101 -14.38 24.20 -35.03
N SER A 102 -15.63 24.50 -35.41
CA SER A 102 -16.33 25.74 -35.05
C SER A 102 -17.02 25.64 -33.70
N PHE A 103 -16.22 25.65 -32.63
CA PHE A 103 -16.73 25.74 -31.26
C PHE A 103 -15.88 26.65 -30.39
N SER A 104 -16.49 27.22 -29.37
CA SER A 104 -15.82 27.86 -28.28
C SER A 104 -15.77 26.91 -27.10
N MET A 105 -14.63 26.88 -26.40
CA MET A 105 -14.50 26.06 -25.20
C MET A 105 -13.86 26.85 -24.06
N LYS A 106 -14.21 26.45 -22.85
CA LYS A 106 -13.61 26.92 -21.61
C LYS A 106 -13.35 25.71 -20.72
N VAL A 107 -12.10 25.50 -20.37
CA VAL A 107 -11.66 24.44 -19.45
C VAL A 107 -10.89 25.09 -18.31
N GLN A 108 -11.36 24.89 -17.08
CA GLN A 108 -10.73 25.47 -15.90
C GLN A 108 -10.59 24.42 -14.81
N VAL A 109 -9.36 24.11 -14.45
CA VAL A 109 -9.06 23.29 -13.26
C VAL A 109 -9.11 24.21 -12.03
N ARG A 110 -9.86 23.81 -11.03
CA ARG A 110 -10.08 24.51 -9.77
C ARG A 110 -9.72 23.59 -8.59
N ASP A 111 -8.46 23.16 -8.51
CA ASP A 111 -7.98 22.26 -7.45
C ASP A 111 -8.33 22.76 -6.03
N ASN A 112 -8.26 24.08 -5.81
CA ASN A 112 -8.64 24.68 -4.53
C ASN A 112 -10.12 24.54 -4.18
N LEU A 113 -10.96 24.18 -5.14
CA LEU A 113 -12.41 23.94 -4.98
C LEU A 113 -12.78 22.48 -5.26
N GLY A 114 -11.83 21.65 -5.66
CA GLY A 114 -12.02 20.23 -5.88
C GLY A 114 -12.80 19.87 -7.14
N PHE A 115 -12.73 20.68 -8.21
CA PHE A 115 -13.38 20.34 -9.48
C PHE A 115 -12.66 20.86 -10.71
N ILE A 116 -12.93 20.26 -11.86
CA ILE A 116 -12.70 20.82 -13.19
C ILE A 116 -14.01 21.26 -13.80
N TRP A 117 -14.03 22.46 -14.37
CA TRP A 117 -15.15 23.02 -15.10
C TRP A 117 -14.89 23.01 -16.59
N VAL A 118 -15.85 22.50 -17.35
CA VAL A 118 -15.84 22.44 -18.81
C VAL A 118 -17.10 23.07 -19.36
N ASN A 119 -16.95 23.97 -20.32
CA ASN A 119 -18.06 24.55 -21.07
C ASN A 119 -17.67 24.57 -22.55
N VAL A 120 -18.52 24.01 -23.40
CA VAL A 120 -18.34 23.94 -24.85
C VAL A 120 -19.60 24.37 -25.56
N THR A 121 -19.48 25.28 -26.53
CA THR A 121 -20.59 25.73 -27.38
C THR A 121 -20.17 25.68 -28.81
N TYR A 122 -20.89 24.95 -29.63
CA TYR A 122 -20.68 24.86 -31.07
C TYR A 122 -21.25 26.09 -31.79
N ARG A 123 -20.79 26.33 -33.02
CA ARG A 123 -21.19 27.44 -33.88
C ARG A 123 -21.32 26.95 -35.33
N PRO A 124 -22.19 27.58 -36.14
CA PRO A 124 -22.23 27.24 -37.55
C PRO A 124 -20.84 27.30 -38.21
N PRO A 125 -20.48 26.36 -39.09
CA PRO A 125 -21.34 25.38 -39.78
C PRO A 125 -21.49 24.02 -39.06
N ALA A 126 -21.04 23.87 -37.76
CA ALA A 126 -21.15 22.61 -37.02
C ALA A 126 -22.61 22.10 -37.01
N GLN A 127 -22.78 20.78 -37.10
CA GLN A 127 -24.08 20.12 -37.02
C GLN A 127 -24.37 19.65 -35.58
N PRO A 128 -25.61 19.71 -35.13
CA PRO A 128 -26.01 19.18 -33.82
C PRO A 128 -25.80 17.66 -33.73
N LEU A 129 -25.37 17.18 -32.56
CA LEU A 129 -25.23 15.74 -32.30
C LEU A 129 -26.60 15.12 -32.05
N ASN A 130 -26.87 14.03 -32.77
CA ASN A 130 -27.99 13.12 -32.53
C ASN A 130 -27.41 11.71 -32.39
N THR A 131 -27.62 11.05 -31.24
CA THR A 131 -27.11 9.71 -31.00
C THR A 131 -27.92 8.99 -29.95
N THR A 132 -28.07 7.67 -30.11
CA THR A 132 -28.49 6.72 -29.09
C THR A 132 -27.30 6.12 -28.39
N ASP A 133 -26.19 5.91 -29.12
CA ASP A 133 -24.96 5.30 -28.60
C ASP A 133 -24.13 6.28 -27.80
N PRO A 134 -23.31 5.81 -26.85
CA PRO A 134 -22.39 6.65 -26.10
C PRO A 134 -21.36 7.36 -26.99
N VAL A 135 -21.29 8.68 -26.89
CA VAL A 135 -20.29 9.53 -27.54
C VAL A 135 -19.45 10.22 -26.49
N THR A 136 -18.12 10.19 -26.65
CA THR A 136 -17.18 10.88 -25.76
C THR A 136 -17.16 12.38 -26.06
N LEU A 137 -17.39 13.20 -25.05
CA LEU A 137 -17.34 14.66 -25.11
C LEU A 137 -16.00 15.22 -24.61
N ALA A 138 -15.47 14.63 -23.57
CA ALA A 138 -14.22 15.07 -22.96
C ALA A 138 -13.46 13.89 -22.36
N MET A 139 -12.14 14.02 -22.30
CA MET A 139 -11.23 13.12 -21.62
C MET A 139 -10.51 13.93 -20.53
N ILE A 140 -10.63 13.52 -19.26
CA ILE A 140 -10.09 14.25 -18.11
C ILE A 140 -8.95 13.42 -17.52
N PHE A 141 -7.82 14.08 -17.27
CA PHE A 141 -6.59 13.45 -16.83
C PHE A 141 -6.30 13.78 -15.37
N PHE A 142 -5.93 12.75 -14.63
CA PHE A 142 -5.57 12.84 -13.22
C PHE A 142 -4.18 12.25 -12.95
N GLN A 143 -3.53 12.81 -11.95
CA GLN A 143 -2.41 12.21 -11.26
C GLN A 143 -2.87 11.77 -9.88
N VAL A 144 -2.52 10.57 -9.49
CA VAL A 144 -2.71 10.05 -8.13
C VAL A 144 -1.64 10.65 -7.23
N THR A 145 -2.04 11.25 -6.11
CA THR A 145 -1.13 11.89 -5.15
C THR A 145 -1.08 11.17 -3.81
N ASP A 146 -2.15 10.46 -3.45
CA ASP A 146 -2.23 9.65 -2.24
C ASP A 146 -3.26 8.52 -2.43
N SER A 147 -3.35 7.61 -1.47
CA SER A 147 -4.31 6.53 -1.41
C SER A 147 -5.65 6.98 -0.82
N GLY A 148 -6.73 6.28 -1.16
CA GLY A 148 -8.08 6.59 -0.66
C GLY A 148 -9.14 6.41 -1.72
N GLU A 149 -10.27 7.07 -1.52
CA GLU A 149 -11.44 6.96 -2.40
C GLU A 149 -11.93 8.35 -2.82
N SER A 150 -12.43 8.43 -4.05
CA SER A 150 -13.07 9.63 -4.58
C SER A 150 -14.30 9.26 -5.40
N ILE A 151 -15.40 9.92 -5.13
CA ILE A 151 -16.47 10.07 -6.11
C ILE A 151 -15.95 11.06 -7.16
N LEU A 152 -16.17 10.75 -8.44
CA LEU A 152 -16.01 11.66 -9.55
C LEU A 152 -17.38 12.25 -9.86
N ASP A 153 -17.73 13.28 -9.07
CA ASP A 153 -19.08 13.87 -8.97
C ASP A 153 -19.35 14.79 -10.18
N LEU A 154 -20.24 14.33 -11.07
CA LEU A 154 -20.62 15.06 -12.29
C LEU A 154 -21.85 15.92 -12.01
N HIS A 155 -21.61 17.19 -11.72
CA HIS A 155 -22.65 18.14 -11.28
C HIS A 155 -22.63 19.47 -12.07
N ASP A 156 -23.59 20.34 -11.75
CA ASP A 156 -23.81 21.63 -12.44
C ASP A 156 -23.79 21.46 -13.96
N THR A 157 -24.53 20.44 -14.41
CA THR A 157 -24.55 20.05 -15.83
C THR A 157 -25.61 20.81 -16.59
N LYS A 158 -25.28 21.18 -17.84
CA LYS A 158 -26.22 21.83 -18.78
C LYS A 158 -25.96 21.33 -20.18
N LEU A 159 -27.01 20.91 -20.85
CA LEU A 159 -27.00 20.55 -22.28
C LEU A 159 -27.89 21.53 -23.06
N THR A 160 -27.48 22.01 -24.22
CA THR A 160 -28.24 22.98 -25.01
C THR A 160 -28.34 22.58 -26.47
N ASP A 161 -29.46 22.93 -27.09
CA ASP A 161 -29.69 22.83 -28.51
C ASP A 161 -29.13 24.07 -29.28
N PRO A 162 -29.23 24.14 -30.62
CA PRO A 162 -28.76 25.29 -31.40
C PRO A 162 -29.46 26.61 -31.09
N SER A 163 -30.66 26.58 -30.50
CA SER A 163 -31.37 27.78 -30.08
C SER A 163 -30.98 28.27 -28.68
N GLY A 164 -30.15 27.48 -27.96
CA GLY A 164 -29.76 27.72 -26.56
C GLY A 164 -30.77 27.17 -25.56
N THR A 165 -31.79 26.43 -26.02
CA THR A 165 -32.77 25.77 -25.12
C THR A 165 -32.12 24.60 -24.43
N GLU A 166 -32.41 24.45 -23.11
CA GLU A 166 -31.86 23.37 -22.32
C GLU A 166 -32.49 22.01 -22.68
N ILE A 167 -31.65 21.00 -22.84
CA ILE A 167 -32.02 19.60 -23.07
C ILE A 167 -32.10 18.89 -21.72
N PRO A 168 -33.30 18.40 -21.31
CA PRO A 168 -33.42 17.59 -20.09
C PRO A 168 -32.56 16.32 -20.16
N HIS A 169 -31.84 16.02 -19.07
CA HIS A 169 -30.96 14.87 -19.05
C HIS A 169 -30.79 14.31 -17.61
N THR A 170 -30.31 13.09 -17.55
CA THR A 170 -29.85 12.43 -16.32
C THR A 170 -28.34 12.40 -16.25
N VAL A 171 -27.80 12.22 -15.05
CA VAL A 171 -26.35 12.22 -14.79
C VAL A 171 -25.96 10.97 -14.02
N SER A 172 -24.78 10.42 -14.30
CA SER A 172 -24.15 9.39 -13.49
C SER A 172 -22.69 9.71 -13.20
N ASP A 173 -22.34 9.62 -11.92
CA ASP A 173 -21.01 9.85 -11.41
C ASP A 173 -20.06 8.68 -11.71
N GLY A 174 -18.77 8.92 -11.49
CA GLY A 174 -17.74 7.90 -11.43
C GLY A 174 -17.27 7.67 -10.00
N TYR A 175 -16.49 6.63 -9.82
CA TYR A 175 -15.85 6.28 -8.56
C TYR A 175 -14.43 5.78 -8.81
N ILE A 176 -13.50 6.14 -7.94
CA ILE A 176 -12.15 5.58 -7.94
C ILE A 176 -11.70 5.21 -6.54
N LYS A 177 -11.05 4.04 -6.42
CA LYS A 177 -10.35 3.62 -5.22
C LYS A 177 -8.87 3.43 -5.53
N ILE A 178 -8.03 4.12 -4.75
CA ILE A 178 -6.57 4.05 -4.81
C ILE A 178 -6.07 3.21 -3.63
N PHE A 179 -5.33 2.15 -3.92
CA PHE A 179 -4.80 1.25 -2.91
C PHE A 179 -3.49 1.77 -2.33
N ARG A 180 -3.28 1.47 -1.04
CA ARG A 180 -2.00 1.55 -0.35
C ARG A 180 -1.65 0.16 0.14
N HIS A 181 -0.53 -0.34 -0.34
CA HIS A 181 0.08 -1.59 0.08
C HIS A 181 1.23 -1.26 1.02
N ASP A 182 1.17 -1.76 2.27
CA ASP A 182 2.10 -1.36 3.31
C ASP A 182 2.02 -2.35 4.49
N VAL A 183 3.12 -3.03 4.80
CA VAL A 183 3.23 -3.96 5.93
C VAL A 183 4.46 -3.61 6.74
N ALA A 184 4.34 -3.62 8.06
CA ALA A 184 5.39 -3.24 8.98
C ALA A 184 5.65 -4.33 10.02
N ILE A 185 6.88 -4.38 10.55
CA ILE A 185 7.18 -5.05 11.81
C ILE A 185 7.22 -3.99 12.90
N ILE A 186 6.25 -4.04 13.79
CA ILE A 186 6.05 -3.00 14.81
C ILE A 186 6.65 -3.37 16.17
N ASP A 187 6.96 -4.66 16.39
CA ASP A 187 7.54 -5.10 17.65
C ASP A 187 8.28 -6.44 17.49
N VAL A 188 9.36 -6.61 18.26
CA VAL A 188 10.12 -7.86 18.36
C VAL A 188 10.56 -8.04 19.81
N VAL A 189 10.15 -9.11 20.46
CA VAL A 189 10.45 -9.36 21.88
C VAL A 189 11.05 -10.74 22.06
N ALA A 190 12.26 -10.81 22.60
CA ALA A 190 12.85 -12.05 23.06
C ALA A 190 12.45 -12.34 24.53
N SER A 191 12.20 -13.61 24.87
CA SER A 191 11.82 -14.04 26.22
C SER A 191 12.89 -13.78 27.29
N THR A 192 14.11 -13.54 26.85
CA THR A 192 15.25 -13.20 27.71
C THR A 192 16.34 -12.46 26.94
N ASN A 193 17.08 -11.62 27.62
CA ASN A 193 18.26 -10.94 27.05
C ASN A 193 19.59 -11.65 27.36
N VAL A 194 19.56 -12.73 28.17
CA VAL A 194 20.75 -13.55 28.52
C VAL A 194 20.33 -14.99 28.67
N THR A 195 21.03 -15.91 28.04
CA THR A 195 20.85 -17.36 28.22
C THR A 195 22.15 -18.13 28.03
N TYR A 196 22.12 -19.43 28.36
CA TYR A 196 23.24 -20.33 28.07
C TYR A 196 23.11 -21.00 26.71
N ALA A 197 24.23 -21.28 26.05
CA ALA A 197 24.27 -22.06 24.83
C ALA A 197 23.53 -23.41 25.01
N GLY A 198 22.72 -23.80 24.01
CA GLY A 198 21.88 -24.99 24.05
C GLY A 198 20.53 -24.80 24.72
N ARG A 199 20.11 -23.57 25.02
CA ARG A 199 18.78 -23.24 25.56
C ARG A 199 17.89 -22.70 24.46
N LEU A 200 16.59 -22.86 24.66
CA LEU A 200 15.58 -22.27 23.78
C LEU A 200 15.30 -20.83 24.21
N VAL A 201 15.21 -19.94 23.23
CA VAL A 201 14.73 -18.55 23.40
C VAL A 201 13.47 -18.40 22.56
N TYR A 202 12.39 -17.93 23.19
CA TYR A 202 11.14 -17.62 22.51
C TYR A 202 11.17 -16.18 22.04
N ILE A 203 10.80 -15.95 20.79
CA ILE A 203 10.80 -14.63 20.15
C ILE A 203 9.42 -14.37 19.61
N ASN A 204 8.81 -13.28 20.03
CA ASN A 204 7.57 -12.78 19.47
C ASN A 204 7.88 -11.67 18.47
N VAL A 205 7.29 -11.76 17.28
CA VAL A 205 7.36 -10.74 16.24
C VAL A 205 5.95 -10.29 15.93
N THR A 206 5.68 -9.00 16.06
CA THR A 206 4.38 -8.40 15.76
C THR A 206 4.49 -7.65 14.44
N ALA A 207 3.66 -8.06 13.48
CA ALA A 207 3.50 -7.41 12.19
C ALA A 207 2.15 -6.70 12.11
N GLU A 208 2.07 -5.61 11.37
CA GLU A 208 0.88 -4.81 11.12
C GLU A 208 0.69 -4.58 9.63
N ASN A 209 -0.55 -4.58 9.17
CA ASN A 209 -0.92 -4.09 7.85
C ASN A 209 -1.28 -2.60 7.97
N GLN A 210 -0.40 -1.71 7.52
CA GLN A 210 -0.56 -0.26 7.54
C GLN A 210 -1.22 0.28 6.25
N GLY A 211 -1.50 -0.62 5.30
CA GLY A 211 -2.21 -0.32 4.08
C GLY A 211 -3.72 -0.15 4.23
N ASN A 212 -4.42 -0.06 3.09
CA ASN A 212 -5.88 0.05 3.03
C ASN A 212 -6.56 -1.14 2.32
N THR A 213 -5.81 -2.21 2.10
CA THR A 213 -6.29 -3.50 1.53
C THR A 213 -5.74 -4.67 2.35
N ALA A 214 -6.38 -5.85 2.25
CA ALA A 214 -5.89 -7.05 2.93
C ALA A 214 -4.59 -7.57 2.27
N GLU A 215 -3.61 -7.97 3.09
CA GLU A 215 -2.28 -8.35 2.62
C GLU A 215 -1.89 -9.76 3.04
N THR A 216 -1.12 -10.42 2.16
CA THR A 216 -0.52 -11.73 2.41
C THR A 216 0.99 -11.63 2.24
N PHE A 217 1.75 -11.95 3.30
CA PHE A 217 3.20 -11.79 3.33
C PHE A 217 3.86 -12.76 4.31
N ASN A 218 5.19 -12.89 4.20
CA ASN A 218 5.96 -13.68 5.14
C ASN A 218 6.48 -12.82 6.28
N VAL A 219 6.39 -13.34 7.50
CA VAL A 219 7.08 -12.80 8.68
C VAL A 219 8.17 -13.77 9.10
N SER A 220 9.38 -13.28 9.29
CA SER A 220 10.55 -14.08 9.63
C SER A 220 11.28 -13.49 10.82
N ALA A 221 11.80 -14.36 11.68
CA ALA A 221 12.68 -13.99 12.80
C ALA A 221 14.11 -14.40 12.52
N TYR A 222 15.06 -13.56 12.93
CA TYR A 222 16.50 -13.78 12.75
C TYR A 222 17.27 -13.50 14.05
N TYR A 223 18.41 -14.19 14.23
CA TYR A 223 19.50 -13.72 15.08
C TYR A 223 20.67 -13.33 14.17
N ASP A 224 21.13 -12.09 14.27
CA ASP A 224 22.03 -11.45 13.30
C ASP A 224 21.55 -11.68 11.85
N ALA A 225 22.29 -12.42 11.04
CA ALA A 225 21.91 -12.76 9.66
C ALA A 225 21.32 -14.19 9.51
N GLN A 226 21.15 -14.94 10.62
CA GLN A 226 20.72 -16.34 10.58
C GLN A 226 19.21 -16.43 10.81
N LEU A 227 18.52 -17.12 9.91
CA LEU A 227 17.07 -17.36 10.00
C LEU A 227 16.76 -18.30 11.18
N ILE A 228 15.84 -17.87 12.06
CA ILE A 228 15.24 -18.70 13.10
C ILE A 228 14.02 -19.45 12.55
N GLY A 229 13.14 -18.72 11.86
CA GLY A 229 11.93 -19.28 11.27
C GLY A 229 11.18 -18.25 10.42
N SER A 230 10.22 -18.74 9.64
CA SER A 230 9.36 -17.91 8.79
C SER A 230 7.94 -18.48 8.78
N VAL A 231 6.94 -17.60 8.81
CA VAL A 231 5.50 -17.94 8.81
C VAL A 231 4.81 -17.04 7.81
N VAL A 232 3.89 -17.61 7.00
CA VAL A 232 3.01 -16.86 6.11
C VAL A 232 1.85 -16.29 6.91
N VAL A 233 1.63 -15.00 6.80
CA VAL A 233 0.42 -14.30 7.26
C VAL A 233 -0.48 -14.14 6.04
N SER A 234 -1.71 -14.65 6.10
CA SER A 234 -2.66 -14.60 5.00
C SER A 234 -3.79 -13.64 5.32
N ASP A 235 -4.16 -12.81 4.34
CA ASP A 235 -5.32 -11.93 4.36
C ASP A 235 -5.41 -11.05 5.63
N LEU A 236 -4.28 -10.49 6.09
CA LEU A 236 -4.29 -9.56 7.22
C LEU A 236 -5.06 -8.30 6.82
N ALA A 237 -6.15 -8.03 7.53
CA ALA A 237 -7.01 -6.88 7.23
C ALA A 237 -6.30 -5.54 7.43
N PRO A 238 -6.72 -4.46 6.74
CA PRO A 238 -6.20 -3.11 6.94
C PRO A 238 -6.24 -2.68 8.41
N GLY A 239 -5.12 -2.13 8.91
CA GLY A 239 -4.97 -1.68 10.31
C GLY A 239 -4.93 -2.80 11.34
N ALA A 240 -4.98 -4.07 10.92
CA ALA A 240 -4.84 -5.20 11.84
C ALA A 240 -3.37 -5.54 12.09
N ASN A 241 -3.09 -6.09 13.27
CA ASN A 241 -1.79 -6.63 13.62
C ASN A 241 -1.90 -8.12 14.04
N ILE A 242 -0.77 -8.81 13.99
CA ILE A 242 -0.62 -10.20 14.40
C ILE A 242 0.72 -10.43 15.07
N THR A 243 0.72 -11.13 16.20
CA THR A 243 1.96 -11.54 16.88
C THR A 243 2.23 -13.01 16.62
N LEU A 244 3.42 -13.31 16.11
CA LEU A 244 3.90 -14.65 15.78
C LEU A 244 5.03 -15.07 16.69
N GLY A 245 4.95 -16.30 17.25
CA GLY A 245 5.96 -16.88 18.11
C GLY A 245 6.97 -17.73 17.32
N PHE A 246 8.25 -17.48 17.55
CA PHE A 246 9.38 -18.26 17.02
C PHE A 246 10.20 -18.86 18.15
N VAL A 247 10.80 -20.02 17.89
CA VAL A 247 11.66 -20.68 18.88
C VAL A 247 13.08 -20.74 18.32
N TRP A 248 13.98 -20.02 18.95
CA TRP A 248 15.40 -20.07 18.64
C TRP A 248 16.09 -21.12 19.50
N ASP A 249 16.55 -22.20 18.85
CA ASP A 249 17.45 -23.16 19.46
C ASP A 249 18.88 -22.64 19.39
N THR A 250 19.47 -22.36 20.56
CA THR A 250 20.84 -21.86 20.64
C THR A 250 21.89 -22.98 20.65
N SER A 251 21.50 -24.25 20.38
CA SER A 251 22.42 -25.35 20.18
C SER A 251 23.35 -25.07 18.99
N GLY A 252 24.63 -25.08 19.20
CA GLY A 252 25.61 -24.78 18.15
C GLY A 252 25.85 -23.28 17.88
N VAL A 253 25.16 -22.39 18.60
CA VAL A 253 25.45 -20.96 18.59
C VAL A 253 26.69 -20.68 19.43
N ALA A 254 27.62 -19.86 18.92
CA ALA A 254 28.85 -19.54 19.61
C ALA A 254 28.56 -18.80 20.93
N PRO A 255 29.05 -19.27 22.07
CA PRO A 255 28.86 -18.57 23.33
C PRO A 255 29.73 -17.31 23.42
N CYS A 256 29.49 -16.51 24.48
CA CYS A 256 30.25 -15.31 24.84
C CYS A 256 30.01 -14.11 23.90
N GLN A 257 28.93 -14.15 23.13
CA GLN A 257 28.60 -13.10 22.17
C GLN A 257 27.16 -12.60 22.39
N TRP A 258 26.90 -11.39 21.89
CA TRP A 258 25.60 -10.82 21.76
C TRP A 258 25.08 -11.05 20.36
N TYR A 259 23.84 -11.41 20.21
CA TYR A 259 23.17 -11.64 18.96
C TYR A 259 21.96 -10.72 18.85
N ASN A 260 21.92 -9.87 17.82
CA ASN A 260 20.77 -9.01 17.57
C ASN A 260 19.59 -9.84 17.11
N ILE A 261 18.42 -9.54 17.64
CA ILE A 261 17.17 -10.18 17.24
C ILE A 261 16.43 -9.26 16.27
N THR A 262 16.03 -9.80 15.14
CA THR A 262 15.41 -9.03 14.06
C THR A 262 14.15 -9.74 13.58
N GLY A 263 13.07 -8.98 13.46
CA GLY A 263 11.86 -9.33 12.70
C GLY A 263 11.90 -8.75 11.30
N LYS A 264 11.41 -9.50 10.30
CA LYS A 264 11.29 -9.03 8.92
C LYS A 264 9.97 -9.45 8.32
N ALA A 265 9.26 -8.50 7.68
CA ALA A 265 8.20 -8.77 6.72
C ALA A 265 8.80 -8.88 5.30
N SER A 266 8.23 -9.72 4.45
CA SER A 266 8.59 -9.70 3.03
C SER A 266 7.95 -8.52 2.34
N ILE A 267 8.66 -7.90 1.41
CA ILE A 267 8.12 -6.84 0.55
C ILE A 267 6.94 -7.42 -0.24
N ILE A 268 5.83 -6.69 -0.28
CA ILE A 268 4.64 -6.99 -1.07
C ILE A 268 4.60 -6.17 -2.36
N PRO A 269 3.84 -6.61 -3.39
CA PRO A 269 3.70 -5.83 -4.62
C PRO A 269 3.14 -4.42 -4.35
N TYR A 270 3.72 -3.42 -5.02
CA TYR A 270 3.33 -1.99 -4.95
C TYR A 270 3.56 -1.31 -3.59
N GLU A 271 4.23 -1.95 -2.66
CA GLU A 271 4.69 -1.35 -1.41
C GLU A 271 5.77 -0.29 -1.70
N THR A 272 5.61 0.88 -1.12
CA THR A 272 6.53 2.02 -1.31
C THR A 272 7.32 2.34 -0.05
N ASP A 273 6.76 2.10 1.13
CA ASP A 273 7.47 2.18 2.40
C ASP A 273 7.94 0.78 2.81
N VAL A 274 9.20 0.50 2.58
CA VAL A 274 9.84 -0.77 2.93
C VAL A 274 10.82 -0.62 4.10
N ALA A 275 10.90 0.56 4.68
CA ALA A 275 11.86 0.85 5.74
C ALA A 275 11.46 0.20 7.06
N ASP A 276 10.17 0.09 7.32
CA ASP A 276 9.57 -0.50 8.52
C ASP A 276 9.23 -2.00 8.39
N ASN A 277 9.51 -2.62 7.23
CA ASN A 277 9.45 -4.08 7.06
C ASN A 277 10.51 -4.80 7.90
N VAL A 278 11.45 -4.08 8.48
CA VAL A 278 12.53 -4.64 9.29
C VAL A 278 12.61 -3.92 10.63
N PHE A 279 12.48 -4.68 11.71
CA PHE A 279 12.62 -4.16 13.06
C PHE A 279 13.69 -4.94 13.82
N VAL A 280 14.65 -4.22 14.43
CA VAL A 280 15.69 -4.80 15.26
C VAL A 280 15.43 -4.35 16.70
N ASP A 281 15.10 -5.31 17.56
CA ASP A 281 14.89 -5.02 18.99
C ASP A 281 15.83 -5.81 19.87
N GLY A 282 16.78 -5.10 20.45
CA GLY A 282 17.67 -5.60 21.45
C GLY A 282 18.62 -6.70 20.96
N SER A 283 19.23 -7.35 21.92
CA SER A 283 20.15 -8.45 21.69
C SER A 283 20.09 -9.46 22.83
N VAL A 284 20.41 -10.71 22.53
CA VAL A 284 20.51 -11.81 23.48
C VAL A 284 21.97 -12.22 23.66
N LYS A 285 22.47 -12.19 24.90
CA LYS A 285 23.79 -12.70 25.23
C LYS A 285 23.75 -14.21 25.41
N ILE A 286 24.56 -14.93 24.67
CA ILE A 286 24.73 -16.37 24.85
C ILE A 286 25.97 -16.62 25.74
N LYS A 287 25.77 -17.17 26.94
CA LYS A 287 26.82 -17.54 27.90
C LYS A 287 27.28 -18.99 27.65
N MET A 288 28.50 -19.30 28.07
CA MET A 288 28.92 -20.71 28.14
C MET A 288 28.12 -21.44 29.23
N LEU A 289 27.67 -22.66 28.92
CA LEU A 289 27.03 -23.49 29.94
C LEU A 289 28.03 -23.86 31.04
N GLY A 290 27.79 -23.34 32.27
CA GLY A 290 28.66 -23.47 33.41
C GLY A 290 29.39 -22.20 33.84
N ASP A 291 29.42 -21.14 33.03
CA ASP A 291 29.88 -19.80 33.42
C ASP A 291 28.74 -19.06 34.16
N ILE A 292 28.59 -19.37 35.46
CA ILE A 292 27.48 -18.88 36.28
C ILE A 292 27.72 -17.44 36.72
N ASN A 293 28.98 -17.12 37.12
CA ASN A 293 29.34 -15.76 37.54
C ASN A 293 29.47 -14.78 36.36
N GLY A 294 29.50 -15.27 35.11
CA GLY A 294 29.55 -14.48 33.86
C GLY A 294 30.90 -13.82 33.58
N ASP A 295 31.99 -14.31 34.20
CA ASP A 295 33.33 -13.75 34.00
C ASP A 295 34.03 -14.27 32.71
N GLY A 296 33.38 -15.17 31.98
CA GLY A 296 33.87 -15.75 30.74
C GLY A 296 34.85 -16.89 30.91
N VAL A 297 34.99 -17.45 32.15
CA VAL A 297 35.87 -18.59 32.44
C VAL A 297 35.16 -19.57 33.33
N ILE A 298 34.99 -20.80 32.92
CA ILE A 298 34.41 -21.85 33.77
C ILE A 298 35.46 -22.42 34.70
N ASN A 299 35.34 -22.13 36.01
CA ASN A 299 36.39 -22.43 36.98
C ASN A 299 35.79 -22.74 38.36
N ILE A 300 36.68 -22.73 39.38
CA ILE A 300 36.32 -23.04 40.78
C ILE A 300 35.29 -22.05 41.37
N TYR A 301 35.23 -20.80 40.85
CA TYR A 301 34.27 -19.81 41.35
C TYR A 301 32.83 -20.16 40.94
N ASP A 302 32.61 -20.70 39.73
CA ASP A 302 31.30 -21.22 39.29
C ASP A 302 30.91 -22.46 40.09
N LEU A 303 31.83 -23.40 40.25
CA LEU A 303 31.61 -24.60 41.06
C LEU A 303 31.19 -24.23 42.49
N ARG A 304 31.79 -23.20 43.08
CA ARG A 304 31.43 -22.70 44.39
C ARG A 304 29.98 -22.19 44.47
N ILE A 305 29.48 -21.56 43.42
CA ILE A 305 28.09 -21.06 43.35
C ILE A 305 27.14 -22.25 43.42
N VAL A 306 27.32 -23.26 42.56
CA VAL A 306 26.50 -24.48 42.59
C VAL A 306 26.60 -25.20 43.93
N ALA A 307 27.81 -25.35 44.48
CA ALA A 307 28.02 -26.00 45.75
C ALA A 307 27.28 -25.32 46.92
N LYS A 308 27.17 -23.99 46.93
CA LYS A 308 26.42 -23.26 47.95
C LYS A 308 24.91 -23.52 47.87
N ALA A 309 24.38 -23.75 46.70
CA ALA A 309 22.96 -24.03 46.47
C ALA A 309 22.65 -25.53 46.39
N TYR A 310 23.67 -26.40 46.50
CA TYR A 310 23.53 -27.85 46.38
C TYR A 310 22.47 -28.40 47.35
N GLY A 311 21.65 -29.35 46.87
CA GLY A 311 20.57 -29.98 47.63
C GLY A 311 19.29 -29.16 47.69
N THR A 312 19.21 -27.99 47.06
CA THR A 312 18.00 -27.15 47.02
C THR A 312 17.13 -27.45 45.79
N LYS A 313 15.88 -27.04 45.88
CA LYS A 313 14.88 -27.07 44.81
C LYS A 313 14.17 -25.72 44.71
N ILE A 314 13.40 -25.53 43.65
CA ILE A 314 12.58 -24.33 43.43
C ILE A 314 11.77 -24.03 44.71
N GLY A 315 11.86 -22.78 45.19
CA GLY A 315 11.19 -22.28 46.41
C GLY A 315 12.03 -22.38 47.69
N ASP A 316 13.17 -23.05 47.70
CA ASP A 316 14.04 -23.08 48.87
C ASP A 316 14.81 -21.75 49.04
N PRO A 317 15.08 -21.30 50.29
CA PRO A 317 15.72 -20.00 50.54
C PRO A 317 17.13 -19.84 49.92
N ARG A 318 17.83 -20.94 49.66
CA ARG A 318 19.15 -20.95 49.02
C ARG A 318 19.10 -21.31 47.56
N TRP A 319 17.88 -21.43 46.97
CA TRP A 319 17.72 -21.70 45.54
C TRP A 319 18.41 -20.63 44.71
N ASN A 320 19.11 -21.06 43.71
CA ASN A 320 19.72 -20.20 42.71
C ASN A 320 19.41 -20.75 41.30
N GLU A 321 18.57 -20.07 40.55
CA GLU A 321 18.13 -20.50 39.21
C GLU A 321 19.30 -20.68 38.22
N ASP A 322 20.32 -19.83 38.28
CA ASP A 322 21.51 -19.90 37.44
C ASP A 322 22.38 -21.13 37.75
N ALA A 323 22.27 -21.71 38.97
CA ALA A 323 22.98 -22.91 39.34
C ALA A 323 22.26 -24.20 38.94
N ASP A 324 20.98 -24.15 38.57
CA ASP A 324 20.23 -25.26 37.96
C ASP A 324 20.55 -25.37 36.46
N LEU A 325 21.75 -25.87 36.17
CA LEU A 325 22.29 -26.00 34.81
C LEU A 325 21.61 -27.10 34.00
N TYR A 326 21.13 -28.16 34.69
CA TYR A 326 20.42 -29.28 34.07
C TYR A 326 18.92 -29.00 33.87
N LYS A 327 18.38 -27.96 34.54
CA LYS A 327 16.98 -27.49 34.48
C LYS A 327 15.94 -28.55 34.85
N ASP A 328 16.23 -29.32 35.91
CA ASP A 328 15.30 -30.28 36.49
C ASP A 328 14.55 -29.73 37.73
N GLY A 329 14.77 -28.45 38.05
CA GLY A 329 14.20 -27.78 39.23
C GLY A 329 14.87 -28.17 40.55
N ARG A 330 16.06 -28.74 40.50
CA ARG A 330 16.86 -29.15 41.65
C ARG A 330 18.34 -28.86 41.38
N ILE A 331 19.06 -28.44 42.40
CA ILE A 331 20.52 -28.30 42.30
C ILE A 331 21.17 -29.53 42.90
N ASN A 332 21.74 -30.36 42.05
CA ASN A 332 22.22 -31.69 42.40
C ASN A 332 23.52 -32.07 41.66
N ILE A 333 23.84 -33.36 41.63
CA ILE A 333 25.08 -33.83 40.96
C ILE A 333 25.09 -33.56 39.45
N TYR A 334 23.93 -33.50 38.78
CA TYR A 334 23.84 -33.24 37.35
C TYR A 334 24.34 -31.85 37.00
N ASP A 335 24.09 -30.86 37.86
CA ASP A 335 24.56 -29.48 37.67
C ASP A 335 26.08 -29.38 37.84
N LEU A 336 26.61 -30.08 38.84
CA LEU A 336 28.07 -30.20 39.02
C LEU A 336 28.75 -30.87 37.83
N VAL A 337 28.12 -31.89 37.22
CA VAL A 337 28.59 -32.55 36.01
C VAL A 337 28.59 -31.59 34.81
N CYS A 338 27.61 -30.71 34.70
CA CYS A 338 27.59 -29.68 33.66
C CYS A 338 28.82 -28.75 33.73
N ILE A 339 29.18 -28.30 34.94
CA ILE A 339 30.41 -27.53 35.17
C ILE A 339 31.64 -28.36 34.85
N GLY A 340 31.72 -29.60 35.40
CA GLY A 340 32.86 -30.47 35.19
C GLY A 340 33.18 -30.74 33.74
N ARG A 341 32.17 -30.95 32.89
CA ARG A 341 32.33 -31.16 31.43
C ARG A 341 32.88 -29.95 30.68
N ASN A 342 32.64 -28.75 31.24
CA ASN A 342 33.02 -27.49 30.58
C ASN A 342 34.17 -26.78 31.34
N TYR A 343 34.72 -27.39 32.41
CA TYR A 343 35.74 -26.78 33.27
C TYR A 343 37.00 -26.39 32.48
N GLY A 344 37.49 -25.19 32.70
CA GLY A 344 38.65 -24.63 32.01
C GLY A 344 38.35 -23.97 30.66
N LYS A 345 37.11 -24.08 30.14
CA LYS A 345 36.75 -23.33 28.92
C LYS A 345 36.73 -21.82 29.23
N LYS A 346 37.10 -21.05 28.21
CA LYS A 346 37.15 -19.57 28.26
C LYS A 346 36.46 -19.00 27.03
N CYS A 347 35.91 -17.81 27.19
CA CYS A 347 35.46 -16.95 26.08
C CYS A 347 36.61 -16.47 25.20
#